data_9adedd0d495441f0ac55715cb3a2aee0
#
_entry.id   9adedd0d495441f0ac55715cb3a2aee0
#
_cell.length_a   1.000
_cell.length_b   1.000
_cell.length_c   1.000
_cell.angle_alpha   90.00
_cell.angle_beta   90.00
_cell.angle_gamma   90.00
#
_symmetry.space_group_name_H-M   'P 1'
#
loop_
_entity.id
_entity.type
_entity.pdbx_description
1 polymer ?
#
loop_
_entity_poly.entity_id
_entity_poly.type
_entity_poly.pdbx_seq_one_letter_code
_entity_poly.pdbx_strand_id
1 'polypeptide(L)'
;MPTQREKIIKKAYEILENQPNGIRYADLIRKISEELPEIKINTIHGTVWEFKQKIDKGQIKDVLRPEKGLYILKKYFKEGEIKDETRKEIREEDFYKPFADYLVNDLEECTKAIPLGGNRFQDRWGTPDVIGTYRILGLGHIQPPIEIVSAEIKIDIGQLITSFGQACSYKLFSHKVYLVIPKEANGADIKRVESLCLKFGIGLILFDRNNKENPAFEILTRAIKNEPDYFYLNKYLKLIEDKIIELF
;
A
#
# COMPACT_ATOMS: atom_id res chain seq x y z
N MET A 1 -39.19 9.23 -21.82
CA MET A 1 -38.00 9.78 -21.10
C MET A 1 -36.97 8.67 -20.97
N PRO A 2 -35.69 8.94 -21.14
CA PRO A 2 -34.65 7.92 -21.02
C PRO A 2 -34.61 7.36 -19.59
N THR A 3 -34.42 6.06 -19.47
CA THR A 3 -34.29 5.38 -18.18
C THR A 3 -32.99 5.81 -17.47
N GLN A 4 -32.93 5.58 -16.16
CA GLN A 4 -31.70 5.88 -15.42
C GLN A 4 -30.45 5.13 -16.00
N ARG A 5 -30.67 3.88 -16.46
CA ARG A 5 -29.61 3.08 -17.11
C ARG A 5 -29.13 3.70 -18.41
N GLU A 6 -30.04 4.15 -19.24
CA GLU A 6 -29.70 4.84 -20.50
C GLU A 6 -28.95 6.13 -20.26
N LYS A 7 -29.34 6.91 -19.25
CA LYS A 7 -28.59 8.12 -18.84
C LYS A 7 -27.17 7.80 -18.42
N ILE A 8 -26.99 6.76 -17.60
CA ILE A 8 -25.66 6.32 -17.12
C ILE A 8 -24.79 5.88 -18.30
N ILE A 9 -25.33 5.07 -19.21
CA ILE A 9 -24.56 4.59 -20.38
C ILE A 9 -24.19 5.75 -21.31
N LYS A 10 -25.14 6.64 -21.58
CA LYS A 10 -24.87 7.85 -22.38
C LYS A 10 -23.74 8.67 -21.76
N LYS A 11 -23.80 8.89 -20.45
CA LYS A 11 -22.76 9.64 -19.72
C LYS A 11 -21.42 8.92 -19.75
N ALA A 12 -21.42 7.58 -19.62
CA ALA A 12 -20.18 6.80 -19.76
C ALA A 12 -19.49 7.01 -21.12
N TYR A 13 -20.28 7.05 -22.20
CA TYR A 13 -19.74 7.34 -23.54
C TYR A 13 -19.23 8.78 -23.66
N GLU A 14 -19.95 9.78 -23.15
CA GLU A 14 -19.50 11.19 -23.15
C GLU A 14 -18.16 11.35 -22.41
N ILE A 15 -18.00 10.67 -21.27
CA ILE A 15 -16.75 10.67 -20.51
C ILE A 15 -15.65 9.98 -21.31
N LEU A 16 -15.91 8.83 -21.91
CA LEU A 16 -14.94 8.10 -22.73
C LEU A 16 -14.49 8.89 -23.97
N GLU A 17 -15.38 9.70 -24.56
CA GLU A 17 -15.03 10.58 -25.67
C GLU A 17 -13.98 11.63 -25.30
N ASN A 18 -14.00 12.09 -24.08
CA ASN A 18 -13.06 13.08 -23.55
C ASN A 18 -11.81 12.43 -22.90
N GLN A 19 -11.62 11.11 -23.06
CA GLN A 19 -10.52 10.36 -22.46
C GLN A 19 -9.82 9.50 -23.53
N PRO A 20 -8.98 10.11 -24.40
CA PRO A 20 -8.31 9.38 -25.49
C PRO A 20 -7.36 8.31 -24.99
N ASN A 21 -6.82 8.44 -23.76
CA ASN A 21 -5.96 7.46 -23.12
C ASN A 21 -6.73 6.40 -22.30
N GLY A 22 -8.08 6.45 -22.36
CA GLY A 22 -8.94 5.59 -21.56
C GLY A 22 -9.18 6.10 -20.14
N ILE A 23 -10.05 5.40 -19.41
CA ILE A 23 -10.39 5.73 -18.02
C ILE A 23 -10.55 4.45 -17.20
N ARG A 24 -10.09 4.49 -15.95
CA ARG A 24 -10.24 3.38 -15.01
C ARG A 24 -11.66 3.29 -14.47
N TYR A 25 -12.10 2.06 -14.12
CA TYR A 25 -13.44 1.79 -13.60
C TYR A 25 -13.85 2.72 -12.45
N ALA A 26 -12.96 2.89 -11.46
CA ALA A 26 -13.25 3.72 -10.30
C ALA A 26 -13.45 5.20 -10.67
N ASP A 27 -12.63 5.72 -11.58
CA ASP A 27 -12.71 7.11 -12.04
C ASP A 27 -13.93 7.31 -12.93
N LEU A 28 -14.31 6.31 -13.73
CA LEU A 28 -15.52 6.34 -14.53
C LEU A 28 -16.76 6.42 -13.64
N ILE A 29 -16.85 5.56 -12.61
CA ILE A 29 -17.94 5.59 -11.61
C ILE A 29 -18.00 6.95 -10.91
N ARG A 30 -16.87 7.47 -10.45
CA ARG A 30 -16.79 8.76 -9.76
C ARG A 30 -17.32 9.89 -10.65
N LYS A 31 -16.79 10.01 -11.88
CA LYS A 31 -17.22 11.07 -12.82
C LYS A 31 -18.71 10.97 -13.16
N ILE A 32 -19.25 9.75 -13.39
CA ILE A 32 -20.69 9.57 -13.61
C ILE A 32 -21.49 10.02 -12.39
N SER A 33 -21.03 9.71 -11.19
CA SER A 33 -21.70 10.08 -9.94
C SER A 33 -21.69 11.60 -9.71
N GLU A 34 -20.61 12.28 -10.06
CA GLU A 34 -20.48 13.74 -9.99
C GLU A 34 -21.42 14.45 -10.97
N GLU A 35 -21.62 13.87 -12.17
CA GLU A 35 -22.45 14.48 -13.21
C GLU A 35 -23.94 14.06 -13.15
N LEU A 36 -24.28 12.97 -12.45
CA LEU A 36 -25.65 12.48 -12.23
C LEU A 36 -25.93 12.28 -10.73
N PRO A 37 -25.89 13.34 -9.92
CA PRO A 37 -26.02 13.24 -8.46
C PRO A 37 -27.40 12.75 -8.01
N GLU A 38 -28.42 12.83 -8.87
CA GLU A 38 -29.77 12.32 -8.60
C GLU A 38 -29.86 10.79 -8.66
N ILE A 39 -28.84 10.09 -9.20
CA ILE A 39 -28.83 8.63 -9.34
C ILE A 39 -28.01 8.00 -8.22
N LYS A 40 -28.59 7.01 -7.53
CA LYS A 40 -27.92 6.30 -6.46
C LYS A 40 -26.65 5.60 -6.96
N ILE A 41 -25.57 5.72 -6.21
CA ILE A 41 -24.25 5.14 -6.55
C ILE A 41 -24.32 3.64 -6.86
N ASN A 42 -25.14 2.87 -6.15
CA ASN A 42 -25.32 1.44 -6.39
C ASN A 42 -25.96 1.16 -7.77
N THR A 43 -26.84 2.05 -8.26
CA THR A 43 -27.43 1.94 -9.59
C THR A 43 -26.38 2.20 -10.67
N ILE A 44 -25.47 3.17 -10.43
CA ILE A 44 -24.36 3.47 -11.32
C ILE A 44 -23.41 2.26 -11.38
N HIS A 45 -23.01 1.71 -10.24
CA HIS A 45 -22.16 0.52 -10.19
C HIS A 45 -22.78 -0.67 -10.93
N GLY A 46 -24.05 -0.98 -10.67
CA GLY A 46 -24.76 -2.07 -11.34
C GLY A 46 -24.82 -1.90 -12.85
N THR A 47 -25.12 -0.67 -13.33
CA THR A 47 -25.21 -0.39 -14.76
C THR A 47 -23.87 -0.44 -15.45
N VAL A 48 -22.79 0.10 -14.85
CA VAL A 48 -21.43 0.03 -15.41
C VAL A 48 -20.90 -1.40 -15.36
N TRP A 49 -21.32 -2.21 -14.37
CA TRP A 49 -21.01 -3.64 -14.34
C TRP A 49 -21.68 -4.41 -15.51
N GLU A 50 -22.97 -4.15 -15.79
CA GLU A 50 -23.64 -4.72 -16.97
C GLU A 50 -22.99 -4.25 -18.27
N PHE A 51 -22.60 -2.99 -18.36
CA PHE A 51 -21.85 -2.42 -19.49
C PHE A 51 -20.53 -3.17 -19.71
N LYS A 52 -19.76 -3.39 -18.63
CA LYS A 52 -18.55 -4.22 -18.65
C LYS A 52 -18.82 -5.61 -19.24
N GLN A 53 -19.86 -6.30 -18.72
CA GLN A 53 -20.17 -7.65 -19.18
C GLN A 53 -20.53 -7.69 -20.69
N LYS A 54 -21.21 -6.66 -21.20
CA LYS A 54 -21.55 -6.55 -22.61
C LYS A 54 -20.31 -6.32 -23.48
N ILE A 55 -19.32 -5.56 -22.99
CA ILE A 55 -18.04 -5.39 -23.67
C ILE A 55 -17.30 -6.73 -23.69
N ASP A 56 -17.20 -7.42 -22.56
CA ASP A 56 -16.48 -8.70 -22.43
C ASP A 56 -17.11 -9.80 -23.30
N LYS A 57 -18.43 -9.75 -23.53
CA LYS A 57 -19.18 -10.66 -24.42
C LYS A 57 -19.16 -10.23 -25.90
N GLY A 58 -18.49 -9.14 -26.25
CA GLY A 58 -18.41 -8.61 -27.62
C GLY A 58 -19.72 -8.02 -28.14
N GLN A 59 -20.72 -7.76 -27.28
CA GLN A 59 -21.99 -7.12 -27.64
C GLN A 59 -21.81 -5.62 -27.88
N ILE A 60 -20.83 -5.00 -27.21
CA ILE A 60 -20.39 -3.63 -27.44
C ILE A 60 -19.00 -3.70 -28.06
N LYS A 61 -18.89 -3.17 -29.31
CA LYS A 61 -17.68 -3.33 -30.15
C LYS A 61 -16.85 -2.05 -30.27
N ASP A 62 -17.40 -0.94 -29.83
CA ASP A 62 -16.81 0.41 -29.93
C ASP A 62 -16.07 0.84 -28.67
N VAL A 63 -16.19 0.09 -27.57
CA VAL A 63 -15.41 0.23 -26.34
C VAL A 63 -14.58 -1.01 -26.13
N LEU A 64 -13.31 -0.82 -25.83
CA LEU A 64 -12.35 -1.88 -25.52
C LEU A 64 -11.93 -1.85 -24.06
N ARG A 65 -11.50 -2.99 -23.57
CA ARG A 65 -10.88 -3.16 -22.26
C ARG A 65 -9.52 -3.85 -22.43
N PRO A 66 -8.49 -3.08 -22.87
CA PRO A 66 -7.17 -3.65 -23.14
C PRO A 66 -6.48 -4.19 -21.90
N GLU A 67 -6.86 -3.66 -20.72
CA GLU A 67 -6.37 -4.11 -19.42
C GLU A 67 -7.49 -4.23 -18.40
N LYS A 68 -7.22 -4.91 -17.29
CA LYS A 68 -8.16 -5.04 -16.17
C LYS A 68 -8.55 -3.66 -15.64
N GLY A 69 -9.83 -3.31 -15.75
CA GLY A 69 -10.40 -2.07 -15.24
C GLY A 69 -10.19 -0.83 -16.12
N LEU A 70 -9.52 -0.89 -17.25
CA LEU A 70 -9.38 0.22 -18.19
C LEU A 70 -10.42 0.14 -19.30
N TYR A 71 -11.11 1.26 -19.57
CA TYR A 71 -12.08 1.42 -20.65
C TYR A 71 -11.57 2.47 -21.62
N ILE A 72 -11.58 2.17 -22.92
CA ILE A 72 -11.18 3.09 -23.98
C ILE A 72 -12.08 2.92 -25.21
N LEU A 73 -12.41 4.01 -25.89
CA LEU A 73 -13.06 3.91 -27.18
C LEU A 73 -12.13 3.32 -28.23
N LYS A 74 -12.64 2.38 -29.02
CA LYS A 74 -11.86 1.70 -30.08
C LYS A 74 -11.19 2.69 -31.04
N LYS A 75 -11.81 3.84 -31.31
CA LYS A 75 -11.26 4.89 -32.19
C LYS A 75 -9.97 5.52 -31.65
N TYR A 76 -9.74 5.44 -30.34
CA TYR A 76 -8.52 5.96 -29.68
C TYR A 76 -7.51 4.86 -29.40
N PHE A 77 -7.91 3.58 -29.54
CA PHE A 77 -7.03 2.45 -29.30
C PHE A 77 -6.07 2.24 -30.48
N LYS A 78 -4.80 2.47 -30.26
CA LYS A 78 -3.73 2.13 -31.17
C LYS A 78 -2.95 0.95 -30.60
N GLU A 79 -2.95 -0.16 -31.30
CA GLU A 79 -2.21 -1.35 -30.90
C GLU A 79 -0.71 -1.00 -30.80
N GLY A 80 -0.15 -1.02 -29.61
CA GLY A 80 1.26 -0.68 -29.32
C GLY A 80 1.53 0.69 -28.67
N GLU A 81 0.53 1.59 -28.52
CA GLU A 81 0.73 2.92 -27.93
C GLU A 81 0.17 3.11 -26.52
N ILE A 82 -0.41 2.09 -25.89
CA ILE A 82 -0.68 2.18 -24.43
C ILE A 82 0.60 1.82 -23.68
N LYS A 83 1.60 2.66 -23.82
CA LYS A 83 2.58 2.85 -22.77
C LYS A 83 1.91 3.78 -21.76
N ASP A 84 1.62 3.24 -20.60
CA ASP A 84 1.14 3.95 -19.43
C ASP A 84 2.22 4.98 -18.99
N GLU A 85 2.31 6.11 -19.71
CA GLU A 85 3.24 7.21 -19.37
C GLU A 85 2.80 7.97 -18.13
N THR A 86 1.67 7.61 -17.50
CA THR A 86 1.10 8.38 -16.39
C THR A 86 0.84 7.61 -15.11
N ARG A 87 1.15 6.31 -15.04
CA ARG A 87 1.30 5.61 -13.76
C ARG A 87 2.51 4.68 -13.85
N LYS A 88 3.66 5.14 -13.41
CA LYS A 88 4.67 4.23 -12.87
C LYS A 88 3.93 3.36 -11.87
N GLU A 89 3.86 2.06 -12.15
CA GLU A 89 3.23 1.08 -11.26
C GLU A 89 3.75 1.34 -9.86
N ILE A 90 2.87 1.76 -8.95
CA ILE A 90 3.26 2.04 -7.57
C ILE A 90 3.58 0.69 -6.95
N ARG A 91 4.82 0.51 -6.57
CA ARG A 91 5.34 -0.69 -5.94
C ARG A 91 5.47 -0.47 -4.45
N GLU A 92 5.43 -1.52 -3.70
CA GLU A 92 5.65 -1.51 -2.26
C GLU A 92 7.00 -0.89 -1.90
N GLU A 93 8.03 -1.21 -2.70
CA GLU A 93 9.39 -0.69 -2.58
C GLU A 93 9.49 0.85 -2.70
N ASP A 94 8.55 1.50 -3.38
CA ASP A 94 8.50 2.96 -3.51
C ASP A 94 8.31 3.64 -2.13
N PHE A 95 7.79 2.92 -1.13
CA PHE A 95 7.50 3.43 0.22
C PHE A 95 8.57 3.08 1.27
N TYR A 96 9.53 2.21 0.96
CA TYR A 96 10.53 1.77 1.93
C TYR A 96 11.44 2.91 2.39
N LYS A 97 12.00 3.69 1.47
CA LYS A 97 12.86 4.83 1.81
C LYS A 97 12.09 5.96 2.51
N PRO A 98 10.92 6.42 1.99
CA PRO A 98 10.10 7.41 2.70
C PRO A 98 9.74 6.96 4.12
N PHE A 99 9.46 5.67 4.32
CA PHE A 99 9.13 5.16 5.65
C PHE A 99 10.36 5.07 6.57
N ALA A 100 11.52 4.68 6.04
CA ALA A 100 12.77 4.71 6.80
C ALA A 100 13.08 6.13 7.30
N ASP A 101 12.89 7.14 6.45
CA ASP A 101 13.06 8.55 6.81
C ASP A 101 12.04 9.01 7.85
N TYR A 102 10.78 8.58 7.74
CA TYR A 102 9.74 8.85 8.73
C TYR A 102 10.05 8.28 10.11
N LEU A 103 10.58 7.04 10.18
CA LEU A 103 11.01 6.41 11.44
C LEU A 103 12.10 7.21 12.18
N VAL A 104 12.96 7.88 11.41
CA VAL A 104 14.08 8.64 11.96
C VAL A 104 13.67 10.08 12.28
N ASN A 105 13.03 10.78 11.36
CA ASN A 105 12.86 12.23 11.41
C ASN A 105 11.55 12.68 12.06
N ASP A 106 10.49 11.88 11.94
CA ASP A 106 9.15 12.26 12.41
C ASP A 106 8.72 11.45 13.62
N LEU A 107 8.89 10.12 13.57
CA LEU A 107 8.46 9.24 14.65
C LEU A 107 9.52 9.12 15.76
N GLU A 108 10.78 9.38 15.43
CA GLU A 108 11.95 9.31 16.33
C GLU A 108 12.11 7.94 17.00
N GLU A 109 11.69 6.87 16.32
CA GLU A 109 11.83 5.48 16.79
C GLU A 109 13.18 4.86 16.42
N CYS A 110 13.92 5.52 15.52
CA CYS A 110 15.24 5.10 15.07
C CYS A 110 16.21 6.27 15.03
N THR A 111 17.48 6.00 15.30
CA THR A 111 18.59 6.93 14.98
C THR A 111 19.06 6.77 13.54
N LYS A 112 18.94 5.56 13.01
CA LYS A 112 19.18 5.21 11.61
C LYS A 112 18.16 4.17 11.15
N ALA A 113 17.71 4.25 9.90
CA ALA A 113 16.86 3.24 9.28
C ALA A 113 17.19 3.13 7.80
N ILE A 114 17.09 1.92 7.25
CA ILE A 114 17.34 1.61 5.85
C ILE A 114 16.24 0.76 5.23
N PRO A 115 15.95 0.95 3.94
CA PRO A 115 15.23 -0.02 3.16
C PRO A 115 15.97 -1.35 3.11
N LEU A 116 15.25 -2.46 3.26
CA LEU A 116 15.83 -3.79 3.17
C LEU A 116 15.07 -4.60 2.11
N GLY A 117 13.88 -5.09 2.41
CA GLY A 117 13.02 -5.81 1.49
C GLY A 117 13.59 -7.07 0.83
N GLY A 118 12.83 -7.62 -0.10
CA GLY A 118 13.25 -8.78 -0.89
C GLY A 118 13.46 -10.05 -0.05
N ASN A 119 14.42 -10.89 -0.44
CA ASN A 119 14.73 -12.14 0.25
C ASN A 119 16.14 -12.11 0.91
N ARG A 120 16.47 -10.98 1.56
CA ARG A 120 17.78 -10.78 2.17
C ARG A 120 18.08 -11.78 3.30
N PHE A 121 17.08 -12.13 4.10
CA PHE A 121 17.24 -13.09 5.19
C PHE A 121 17.25 -14.55 4.73
N GLN A 122 16.96 -14.81 3.44
CA GLN A 122 16.95 -16.14 2.84
C GLN A 122 16.11 -17.15 3.65
N ASP A 123 15.05 -16.64 4.27
CA ASP A 123 14.20 -17.40 5.19
C ASP A 123 12.73 -17.25 4.80
N ARG A 124 11.96 -18.33 4.98
CA ARG A 124 10.51 -18.35 4.72
C ARG A 124 9.69 -17.45 5.66
N TRP A 125 10.30 -17.01 6.77
CA TRP A 125 9.68 -16.08 7.73
C TRP A 125 9.68 -14.62 7.24
N GLY A 126 10.31 -14.38 6.10
CA GLY A 126 10.38 -13.09 5.45
C GLY A 126 11.57 -12.24 5.86
N THR A 127 11.72 -11.15 5.13
CA THR A 127 12.68 -10.08 5.39
C THR A 127 11.87 -8.82 5.63
N PRO A 128 12.13 -8.04 6.68
CA PRO A 128 11.47 -6.75 6.86
C PRO A 128 11.69 -5.82 5.67
N ASP A 129 10.69 -5.02 5.33
CA ASP A 129 10.82 -4.01 4.27
C ASP A 129 11.74 -2.87 4.68
N VAL A 130 11.70 -2.51 5.97
CA VAL A 130 12.58 -1.52 6.58
C VAL A 130 13.12 -2.08 7.89
N ILE A 131 14.42 -1.86 8.13
CA ILE A 131 15.07 -2.13 9.40
C ILE A 131 15.79 -0.88 9.90
N GLY A 132 15.70 -0.62 11.19
CA GLY A 132 16.36 0.52 11.82
C GLY A 132 16.98 0.16 13.17
N THR A 133 17.84 1.06 13.64
CA THR A 133 18.44 0.99 14.96
C THR A 133 18.15 2.25 15.75
N TYR A 134 17.83 2.10 17.03
CA TYR A 134 17.83 3.19 17.98
C TYR A 134 19.06 3.08 18.86
N ARG A 135 20.00 4.01 18.70
CA ARG A 135 21.27 4.03 19.43
C ARG A 135 21.53 5.42 19.99
N ILE A 136 21.51 5.54 21.31
CA ILE A 136 21.85 6.78 21.99
C ILE A 136 23.33 6.73 22.37
N LEU A 137 24.10 7.72 21.92
CA LEU A 137 25.51 7.88 22.20
C LEU A 137 25.70 9.05 23.18
N GLY A 138 26.73 8.95 24.04
CA GLY A 138 27.18 10.08 24.87
C GLY A 138 26.35 10.35 26.13
N LEU A 139 25.50 9.43 26.54
CA LEU A 139 24.76 9.53 27.82
C LEU A 139 25.62 9.06 28.99
N GLY A 140 26.44 9.94 29.55
CA GLY A 140 27.03 9.79 30.89
C GLY A 140 27.45 8.37 31.29
N HIS A 141 27.02 7.92 32.47
CA HIS A 141 27.46 6.65 33.06
C HIS A 141 26.64 5.41 32.61
N ILE A 142 25.46 5.59 32.02
CA ILE A 142 24.63 4.47 31.58
C ILE A 142 24.38 4.60 30.08
N GLN A 143 24.76 3.55 29.35
CA GLN A 143 24.44 3.43 27.93
C GLN A 143 23.28 2.45 27.76
N PRO A 144 22.14 2.88 27.20
CA PRO A 144 21.07 1.96 26.91
C PRO A 144 21.49 0.97 25.81
N PRO A 145 20.91 -0.24 25.81
CA PRO A 145 21.17 -1.18 24.71
C PRO A 145 20.64 -0.61 23.39
N ILE A 146 21.30 -1.04 22.29
CA ILE A 146 20.83 -0.73 20.94
C ILE A 146 19.53 -1.47 20.72
N GLU A 147 18.50 -0.78 20.24
CA GLU A 147 17.23 -1.38 19.87
C GLU A 147 17.16 -1.57 18.35
N ILE A 148 16.61 -2.70 17.92
CA ILE A 148 16.32 -2.98 16.52
C ILE A 148 14.83 -2.77 16.30
N VAL A 149 14.51 -2.02 15.25
CA VAL A 149 13.14 -1.73 14.81
C VAL A 149 12.95 -2.32 13.42
N SER A 150 11.89 -3.06 13.20
CA SER A 150 11.55 -3.62 11.88
C SER A 150 10.16 -3.18 11.46
N ALA A 151 9.94 -3.10 10.16
CA ALA A 151 8.62 -2.79 9.64
C ALA A 151 8.26 -3.64 8.42
N GLU A 152 6.98 -3.97 8.34
CA GLU A 152 6.33 -4.59 7.18
C GLU A 152 5.40 -3.56 6.55
N ILE A 153 5.55 -3.31 5.26
CA ILE A 153 4.75 -2.36 4.49
C ILE A 153 3.93 -3.15 3.47
N LYS A 154 2.64 -2.88 3.37
CA LYS A 154 1.76 -3.51 2.37
C LYS A 154 0.91 -2.47 1.66
N ILE A 155 0.93 -2.55 0.33
CA ILE A 155 0.03 -1.76 -0.54
C ILE A 155 -1.25 -2.53 -0.89
N ASP A 156 -1.24 -3.86 -0.78
CA ASP A 156 -2.40 -4.71 -1.05
C ASP A 156 -3.26 -4.87 0.20
N ILE A 157 -4.43 -4.23 0.18
CA ILE A 157 -5.41 -4.30 1.27
C ILE A 157 -6.05 -5.70 1.43
N GLY A 158 -5.88 -6.60 0.46
CA GLY A 158 -6.36 -7.99 0.55
C GLY A 158 -5.48 -8.89 1.42
N GLN A 159 -4.28 -8.44 1.78
CA GLN A 159 -3.28 -9.26 2.49
C GLN A 159 -3.02 -8.84 3.94
N LEU A 160 -3.91 -8.07 4.56
CA LEU A 160 -3.68 -7.50 5.91
C LEU A 160 -3.37 -8.54 6.97
N ILE A 161 -4.04 -9.71 6.95
CA ILE A 161 -3.82 -10.79 7.91
C ILE A 161 -2.44 -11.43 7.71
N THR A 162 -2.05 -11.65 6.46
CA THR A 162 -0.72 -12.21 6.12
C THR A 162 0.38 -11.26 6.56
N SER A 163 0.22 -9.96 6.29
CA SER A 163 1.17 -8.93 6.68
C SER A 163 1.30 -8.81 8.20
N PHE A 164 0.18 -8.89 8.91
CA PHE A 164 0.19 -8.96 10.37
C PHE A 164 0.96 -10.18 10.87
N GLY A 165 0.78 -11.35 10.25
CA GLY A 165 1.54 -12.55 10.58
C GLY A 165 3.04 -12.38 10.35
N GLN A 166 3.45 -11.73 9.25
CA GLN A 166 4.86 -11.39 8.98
C GLN A 166 5.41 -10.44 10.05
N ALA A 167 4.68 -9.35 10.36
CA ALA A 167 5.06 -8.44 11.43
C ALA A 167 5.21 -9.14 12.79
N CYS A 168 4.32 -10.08 13.12
CA CYS A 168 4.47 -10.90 14.31
C CYS A 168 5.78 -11.71 14.32
N SER A 169 6.18 -12.28 13.19
CA SER A 169 7.41 -13.08 13.09
C SER A 169 8.66 -12.23 13.34
N TYR A 170 8.65 -10.96 12.98
CA TYR A 170 9.78 -10.06 13.20
C TYR A 170 10.03 -9.73 14.66
N LYS A 171 9.05 -9.89 15.54
CA LYS A 171 9.25 -9.76 16.99
C LYS A 171 10.25 -10.78 17.55
N LEU A 172 10.53 -11.85 16.83
CA LEU A 172 11.54 -12.81 17.21
C LEU A 172 12.94 -12.18 17.29
N PHE A 173 13.23 -11.22 16.42
CA PHE A 173 14.58 -10.63 16.30
C PHE A 173 14.60 -9.08 16.38
N SER A 174 13.47 -8.45 16.63
CA SER A 174 13.36 -7.00 16.75
C SER A 174 12.77 -6.58 18.07
N HIS A 175 13.25 -5.48 18.63
CA HIS A 175 12.72 -4.89 19.86
C HIS A 175 11.35 -4.25 19.62
N LYS A 176 11.17 -3.59 18.48
CA LYS A 176 9.90 -2.98 18.07
C LYS A 176 9.57 -3.37 16.64
N VAL A 177 8.29 -3.56 16.35
CA VAL A 177 7.83 -3.92 15.02
C VAL A 177 6.65 -3.04 14.64
N TYR A 178 6.67 -2.53 13.42
CA TYR A 178 5.59 -1.73 12.83
C TYR A 178 4.97 -2.46 11.63
N LEU A 179 3.66 -2.41 11.55
CA LEU A 179 2.87 -2.77 10.37
C LEU A 179 2.36 -1.48 9.73
N VAL A 180 2.61 -1.32 8.43
CA VAL A 180 2.29 -0.12 7.67
C VAL A 180 1.33 -0.49 6.56
N ILE A 181 0.10 0.04 6.59
CA ILE A 181 -0.99 -0.34 5.69
C ILE A 181 -1.65 0.88 5.06
N PRO A 182 -2.28 0.73 3.86
CA PRO A 182 -2.97 1.83 3.22
C PRO A 182 -4.16 2.34 4.04
N LYS A 183 -4.29 3.66 4.13
CA LYS A 183 -5.46 4.32 4.75
C LYS A 183 -6.78 4.06 3.99
N GLU A 184 -6.69 3.63 2.72
CA GLU A 184 -7.82 3.25 1.89
C GLU A 184 -8.40 1.87 2.22
N ALA A 185 -7.81 1.14 3.15
CA ALA A 185 -8.40 -0.11 3.64
C ALA A 185 -9.74 0.15 4.32
N ASN A 186 -10.61 -0.87 4.33
CA ASN A 186 -11.91 -0.74 4.97
C ASN A 186 -11.75 -0.41 6.47
N GLY A 187 -12.47 0.58 6.95
CA GLY A 187 -12.39 1.02 8.36
C GLY A 187 -12.66 -0.09 9.38
N ALA A 188 -13.50 -1.08 9.06
CA ALA A 188 -13.74 -2.23 9.92
C ALA A 188 -12.50 -3.16 9.98
N ASP A 189 -11.80 -3.32 8.87
CA ASP A 189 -10.59 -4.12 8.81
C ASP A 189 -9.41 -3.41 9.49
N ILE A 190 -9.28 -2.09 9.31
CA ILE A 190 -8.30 -1.28 10.05
C ILE A 190 -8.50 -1.46 11.56
N LYS A 191 -9.73 -1.33 12.08
CA LYS A 191 -10.03 -1.52 13.51
C LYS A 191 -9.70 -2.92 14.03
N ARG A 192 -9.90 -3.96 13.20
CA ARG A 192 -9.53 -5.34 13.57
C ARG A 192 -8.02 -5.50 13.65
N VAL A 193 -7.30 -4.99 12.64
CA VAL A 193 -5.83 -5.00 12.62
C VAL A 193 -5.28 -4.19 13.79
N GLU A 194 -5.84 -3.01 14.07
CA GLU A 194 -5.47 -2.19 15.22
C GLU A 194 -5.63 -2.94 16.55
N SER A 195 -6.77 -3.62 16.72
CA SER A 195 -7.02 -4.44 17.93
C SER A 195 -6.01 -5.58 18.08
N LEU A 196 -5.62 -6.21 16.97
CA LEU A 196 -4.57 -7.22 16.96
C LEU A 196 -3.20 -6.61 17.27
N CYS A 197 -2.87 -5.48 16.64
CA CYS A 197 -1.62 -4.76 16.88
C CYS A 197 -1.46 -4.38 18.37
N LEU A 198 -2.50 -3.83 18.97
CA LEU A 198 -2.52 -3.52 20.41
C LEU A 198 -2.31 -4.78 21.27
N LYS A 199 -2.98 -5.90 20.92
CA LYS A 199 -2.89 -7.15 21.70
C LYS A 199 -1.49 -7.77 21.62
N PHE A 200 -0.81 -7.65 20.48
CA PHE A 200 0.50 -8.26 20.25
C PHE A 200 1.67 -7.27 20.38
N GLY A 201 1.39 -6.01 20.72
CA GLY A 201 2.42 -4.98 20.88
C GLY A 201 3.12 -4.59 19.58
N ILE A 202 2.41 -4.65 18.46
CA ILE A 202 2.87 -4.19 17.14
C ILE A 202 2.37 -2.76 16.94
N GLY A 203 3.22 -1.88 16.41
CA GLY A 203 2.79 -0.54 16.01
C GLY A 203 2.01 -0.60 14.70
N LEU A 204 1.01 0.26 14.55
CA LEU A 204 0.22 0.38 13.33
C LEU A 204 0.31 1.78 12.78
N ILE A 205 0.66 1.88 11.50
CA ILE A 205 0.80 3.14 10.77
C ILE A 205 -0.03 3.06 9.49
N LEU A 206 -0.79 4.10 9.22
CA LEU A 206 -1.49 4.28 7.95
C LEU A 206 -0.69 5.15 7.00
N PHE A 207 -0.88 4.96 5.69
CA PHE A 207 -0.26 5.81 4.68
C PHE A 207 -1.12 5.95 3.42
N ASP A 208 -0.86 6.99 2.64
CA ASP A 208 -1.47 7.20 1.33
C ASP A 208 -0.66 6.46 0.25
N ARG A 209 -1.16 5.30 -0.17
CA ARG A 209 -0.50 4.50 -1.21
C ARG A 209 -0.54 5.12 -2.61
N ASN A 210 -1.34 6.17 -2.83
CA ASN A 210 -1.46 6.81 -4.13
C ASN A 210 -0.45 7.94 -4.31
N ASN A 211 0.21 8.37 -3.24
CA ASN A 211 1.18 9.45 -3.26
C ASN A 211 2.54 9.00 -2.70
N LYS A 212 3.40 8.46 -3.56
CA LYS A 212 4.70 7.94 -3.17
C LYS A 212 5.73 9.02 -2.79
N GLU A 213 5.54 10.25 -3.25
CA GLU A 213 6.42 11.37 -2.93
C GLU A 213 6.10 11.96 -1.54
N ASN A 214 4.84 11.89 -1.13
CA ASN A 214 4.39 12.27 0.21
C ASN A 214 3.32 11.29 0.72
N PRO A 215 3.72 10.15 1.25
CA PRO A 215 2.81 9.09 1.70
C PRO A 215 1.94 9.47 2.90
N ALA A 216 2.21 10.61 3.55
CA ALA A 216 1.45 11.13 4.70
C ALA A 216 1.23 10.04 5.76
N PHE A 217 2.33 9.50 6.32
CA PHE A 217 2.26 8.48 7.37
C PHE A 217 1.55 8.99 8.61
N GLU A 218 0.62 8.20 9.14
CA GLU A 218 -0.16 8.49 10.34
C GLU A 218 -0.09 7.32 11.31
N ILE A 219 0.43 7.56 12.52
CA ILE A 219 0.51 6.52 13.53
C ILE A 219 -0.83 6.34 14.25
N LEU A 220 -1.37 5.12 14.25
CA LEU A 220 -2.53 4.74 15.06
C LEU A 220 -2.11 4.15 16.41
N THR A 221 -1.13 3.25 16.42
CA THR A 221 -0.60 2.66 17.64
C THR A 221 0.91 2.61 17.61
N ARG A 222 1.57 2.90 18.75
CA ARG A 222 3.02 2.71 18.90
C ARG A 222 3.35 1.26 19.20
N ALA A 223 4.48 0.79 18.68
CA ALA A 223 4.99 -0.52 19.01
C ALA A 223 5.41 -0.59 20.50
N ILE A 224 5.08 -1.72 21.12
CA ILE A 224 5.57 -2.03 22.47
C ILE A 224 6.90 -2.76 22.35
N LYS A 225 7.92 -2.27 23.05
CA LYS A 225 9.23 -2.92 23.10
C LYS A 225 9.11 -4.32 23.70
N ASN A 226 9.73 -5.30 23.06
CA ASN A 226 9.96 -6.63 23.61
C ASN A 226 11.47 -6.96 23.60
N GLU A 227 11.84 -7.99 24.31
CA GLU A 227 13.19 -8.54 24.27
C GLU A 227 13.27 -9.53 23.10
N PRO A 228 14.15 -9.32 22.10
CA PRO A 228 14.31 -10.25 20.99
C PRO A 228 15.13 -11.47 21.41
N ASP A 229 15.01 -12.55 20.63
CA ASP A 229 15.96 -13.65 20.73
C ASP A 229 17.27 -13.25 20.03
N TYR A 230 18.31 -13.05 20.82
CA TYR A 230 19.62 -12.59 20.32
C TYR A 230 20.32 -13.58 19.39
N PHE A 231 19.97 -14.87 19.45
CA PHE A 231 20.48 -15.82 18.47
C PHE A 231 19.97 -15.50 17.07
N TYR A 232 18.65 -15.34 16.92
CA TYR A 232 18.05 -14.98 15.64
C TYR A 232 18.41 -13.56 15.21
N LEU A 233 18.45 -12.61 16.14
CA LEU A 233 18.87 -11.25 15.85
C LEU A 233 20.27 -11.24 15.21
N ASN A 234 21.26 -11.86 15.85
CA ASN A 234 22.62 -11.92 15.31
C ASN A 234 22.70 -12.71 14.00
N LYS A 235 21.91 -13.80 13.88
CA LYS A 235 21.82 -14.59 12.64
C LYS A 235 21.40 -13.70 11.47
N TYR A 236 20.33 -12.91 11.64
CA TYR A 236 19.80 -12.08 10.56
C TYR A 236 20.67 -10.86 10.29
N LEU A 237 21.23 -10.20 11.30
CA LEU A 237 22.17 -9.09 11.08
C LEU A 237 23.40 -9.53 10.29
N LYS A 238 23.89 -10.74 10.52
CA LYS A 238 25.02 -11.30 9.74
C LYS A 238 24.68 -11.46 8.25
N LEU A 239 23.41 -11.73 7.88
CA LEU A 239 23.01 -11.84 6.49
C LEU A 239 22.93 -10.50 5.74
N ILE A 240 22.97 -9.38 6.48
CA ILE A 240 22.97 -8.02 5.95
C ILE A 240 24.23 -7.26 6.35
N GLU A 241 25.36 -7.96 6.53
CA GLU A 241 26.62 -7.37 6.98
C GLU A 241 27.11 -6.25 6.04
N ASP A 242 26.77 -6.33 4.75
CA ASP A 242 26.99 -5.28 3.76
C ASP A 242 26.28 -3.95 4.08
N LYS A 243 25.22 -4.00 4.88
CA LYS A 243 24.41 -2.86 5.30
C LYS A 243 24.64 -2.42 6.76
N ILE A 244 25.46 -3.15 7.51
CA ILE A 244 25.69 -2.88 8.93
C ILE A 244 26.20 -1.47 9.18
N ILE A 245 27.10 -0.95 8.34
CA ILE A 245 27.67 0.40 8.49
C ILE A 245 26.59 1.49 8.34
N GLU A 246 25.56 1.22 7.56
CA GLU A 246 24.44 2.16 7.39
C GLU A 246 23.54 2.19 8.63
N LEU A 247 23.52 1.11 9.45
CA LEU A 247 22.67 0.95 10.63
C LEU A 247 23.36 1.35 11.94
N PHE A 248 24.66 1.14 12.07
CA PHE A 248 25.45 1.36 13.28
C PHE A 248 26.52 2.43 13.09
#